data_0755de41c768f6c6ced0a875be97da15
#
_entry.id   0755de41c768f6c6ced0a875be97da15
#
_cell.length_a   1.000
_cell.length_b   1.000
_cell.length_c   1.000
_cell.angle_alpha   90.00
_cell.angle_beta   90.00
_cell.angle_gamma   90.00
#
_symmetry.space_group_name_H-M   'P 1'
#
loop_
_entity.id
_entity.type
_entity.pdbx_description
1 polymer ?
#
loop_
_entity_poly.entity_id
_entity_poly.type
_entity_poly.pdbx_seq_one_letter_code
_entity_poly.pdbx_strand_id
1 'polypeptide(L)'
;IQQVGVSLLLSDVYEDDYQKSKSAYLKTLYDEGNQLLSEKKYDQAEIRFKEIKQLDPTYKDAGDLGDIAYLEPLYQSGMTAMALDHYREAYQDFEKVVERKLSYKDAAALKRQCLEKGRFTVAIVDFKNASQTQGLDAKISAYMLNALISSGDPFLNVVDRDNMQTILTEQQLQMTGVIDESTAVAVGELVGAKAIITGTVLSYSEKRGSLRSKQREGYTSYQDRVLNKTDGKYYMQTMYRPSTYTEYYNGENITVSFQYKLTNIKTGEIMATEIIERTLEDEIIYGRFDGDANALWPAGQGGPNMNQSDKRALMAMMNGRQELMPFSELSNQLFDSVAKQVGTAVGDAVKEYVK
;
A
#
# COMPACT_ATOMS: atom_id res chain seq x y z
N ILE A 1 -54.76 9.66 43.72
CA ILE A 1 -54.42 8.23 43.81
C ILE A 1 -55.13 7.41 42.71
N GLN A 2 -56.40 7.65 42.38
CA GLN A 2 -57.13 6.91 41.34
C GLN A 2 -56.59 7.15 39.92
N GLN A 3 -56.16 8.34 39.55
CA GLN A 3 -55.62 8.64 38.22
C GLN A 3 -54.25 8.01 37.95
N VAL A 4 -53.42 7.85 38.97
CA VAL A 4 -52.09 7.20 38.85
C VAL A 4 -52.25 5.68 38.66
N GLY A 5 -53.24 5.07 39.36
CA GLY A 5 -53.52 3.63 39.19
C GLY A 5 -54.04 3.25 37.80
N VAL A 6 -54.90 4.08 37.21
CA VAL A 6 -55.41 3.85 35.83
C VAL A 6 -54.30 4.02 34.77
N SER A 7 -53.40 4.99 34.92
CA SER A 7 -52.26 5.19 34.02
C SER A 7 -51.28 4.02 34.08
N LEU A 8 -51.01 3.46 35.25
CA LEU A 8 -50.15 2.27 35.43
C LEU A 8 -50.80 1.03 34.81
N LEU A 9 -52.08 0.79 35.04
CA LEU A 9 -52.84 -0.33 34.48
C LEU A 9 -52.89 -0.26 32.92
N LEU A 10 -53.05 0.93 32.35
CA LEU A 10 -53.02 1.12 30.90
C LEU A 10 -51.62 0.87 30.33
N SER A 11 -50.54 1.29 31.00
CA SER A 11 -49.16 1.01 30.56
C SER A 11 -48.86 -0.50 30.54
N ASP A 12 -49.34 -1.23 31.56
CA ASP A 12 -49.15 -2.69 31.67
C ASP A 12 -49.92 -3.44 30.55
N VAL A 13 -51.14 -3.00 30.23
CA VAL A 13 -51.94 -3.59 29.13
C VAL A 13 -51.28 -3.32 27.76
N TYR A 14 -50.78 -2.11 27.51
CA TYR A 14 -50.08 -1.80 26.28
C TYR A 14 -48.76 -2.57 26.15
N GLU A 15 -48.02 -2.77 27.25
CA GLU A 15 -46.80 -3.56 27.25
C GLU A 15 -47.11 -5.04 26.97
N ASP A 16 -48.12 -5.62 27.58
CA ASP A 16 -48.55 -7.00 27.32
C ASP A 16 -48.97 -7.22 25.87
N ASP A 17 -49.73 -6.31 25.27
CA ASP A 17 -50.15 -6.39 23.86
C ASP A 17 -48.96 -6.20 22.90
N TYR A 18 -48.02 -5.31 23.25
CA TYR A 18 -46.77 -5.15 22.51
C TYR A 18 -45.94 -6.44 22.55
N GLN A 19 -45.74 -7.05 23.72
CA GLN A 19 -44.97 -8.27 23.86
C GLN A 19 -45.60 -9.46 23.12
N LYS A 20 -46.94 -9.58 23.16
CA LYS A 20 -47.67 -10.60 22.37
C LYS A 20 -47.49 -10.40 20.85
N SER A 21 -47.62 -9.15 20.40
CA SER A 21 -47.45 -8.80 18.98
C SER A 21 -46.02 -9.04 18.51
N LYS A 22 -45.03 -8.63 19.32
CA LYS A 22 -43.58 -8.89 19.05
C LYS A 22 -43.30 -10.39 18.99
N SER A 23 -43.84 -11.18 19.96
CA SER A 23 -43.62 -12.62 19.95
C SER A 23 -44.22 -13.31 18.74
N ALA A 24 -45.45 -12.91 18.33
CA ALA A 24 -46.09 -13.43 17.12
C ALA A 24 -45.30 -13.09 15.87
N TYR A 25 -44.80 -11.85 15.77
CA TYR A 25 -43.98 -11.39 14.63
C TYR A 25 -42.65 -12.15 14.56
N LEU A 26 -41.94 -12.26 15.70
CA LEU A 26 -40.69 -13.06 15.75
C LEU A 26 -40.89 -14.50 15.31
N LYS A 27 -42.03 -15.12 15.69
CA LYS A 27 -42.37 -16.47 15.27
C LYS A 27 -42.60 -16.53 13.77
N THR A 28 -43.32 -15.58 13.18
CA THR A 28 -43.54 -15.52 11.72
C THR A 28 -42.22 -15.41 10.95
N LEU A 29 -41.36 -14.46 11.36
CA LEU A 29 -40.04 -14.31 10.76
C LEU A 29 -39.17 -15.56 10.86
N TYR A 30 -39.23 -16.25 11.99
CA TYR A 30 -38.49 -17.48 12.22
C TYR A 30 -39.01 -18.64 11.36
N ASP A 31 -40.33 -18.82 11.23
CA ASP A 31 -40.93 -19.83 10.38
C ASP A 31 -40.66 -19.55 8.90
N GLU A 32 -40.78 -18.29 8.45
CA GLU A 32 -40.39 -17.86 7.11
C GLU A 32 -38.89 -18.10 6.84
N GLY A 33 -38.02 -17.73 7.76
CA GLY A 33 -36.57 -17.92 7.63
C GLY A 33 -36.20 -19.38 7.47
N ASN A 34 -36.81 -20.28 8.25
CA ASN A 34 -36.60 -21.73 8.14
C ASN A 34 -37.13 -22.28 6.81
N GLN A 35 -38.30 -21.84 6.34
CA GLN A 35 -38.81 -22.22 5.03
C GLN A 35 -37.82 -21.80 3.92
N LEU A 36 -37.35 -20.55 3.94
CA LEU A 36 -36.38 -20.02 2.97
C LEU A 36 -35.06 -20.80 2.99
N LEU A 37 -34.57 -21.19 4.17
CA LEU A 37 -33.40 -22.08 4.30
C LEU A 37 -33.66 -23.45 3.63
N SER A 38 -34.82 -24.04 3.87
CA SER A 38 -35.17 -25.34 3.27
C SER A 38 -35.27 -25.25 1.73
N GLU A 39 -35.66 -24.10 1.21
CA GLU A 39 -35.74 -23.78 -0.21
C GLU A 39 -34.39 -23.33 -0.81
N LYS A 40 -33.32 -23.28 0.02
CA LYS A 40 -31.97 -22.76 -0.33
C LYS A 40 -31.96 -21.31 -0.82
N LYS A 41 -32.93 -20.53 -0.38
CA LYS A 41 -33.02 -19.08 -0.62
C LYS A 41 -32.27 -18.33 0.47
N TYR A 42 -30.97 -18.54 0.52
CA TYR A 42 -30.08 -18.15 1.63
C TYR A 42 -30.08 -16.64 1.90
N ASP A 43 -30.01 -15.81 0.86
CA ASP A 43 -29.99 -14.35 1.00
C ASP A 43 -31.28 -13.84 1.69
N GLN A 44 -32.43 -14.42 1.31
CA GLN A 44 -33.71 -14.04 1.90
C GLN A 44 -33.84 -14.56 3.34
N ALA A 45 -33.35 -15.76 3.60
CA ALA A 45 -33.32 -16.32 4.95
C ALA A 45 -32.44 -15.48 5.90
N GLU A 46 -31.25 -15.05 5.43
CA GLU A 46 -30.37 -14.19 6.21
C GLU A 46 -31.06 -12.90 6.63
N ILE A 47 -31.79 -12.26 5.72
CA ILE A 47 -32.55 -11.03 6.01
C ILE A 47 -33.54 -11.27 7.15
N ARG A 48 -34.30 -12.40 7.15
CA ARG A 48 -35.27 -12.72 8.19
C ARG A 48 -34.60 -12.95 9.55
N PHE A 49 -33.52 -13.72 9.59
CA PHE A 49 -32.79 -13.98 10.83
C PHE A 49 -32.05 -12.74 11.35
N LYS A 50 -31.56 -11.87 10.47
CA LYS A 50 -30.96 -10.58 10.85
C LYS A 50 -32.00 -9.66 11.51
N GLU A 51 -33.23 -9.62 10.98
CA GLU A 51 -34.33 -8.86 11.55
C GLU A 51 -34.72 -9.40 12.95
N ILE A 52 -34.78 -10.72 13.09
CA ILE A 52 -35.00 -11.35 14.41
C ILE A 52 -33.90 -10.92 15.38
N LYS A 53 -32.64 -10.98 14.98
CA LYS A 53 -31.50 -10.62 15.82
C LYS A 53 -31.50 -9.16 16.24
N GLN A 54 -32.05 -8.26 15.42
CA GLN A 54 -32.23 -6.84 15.79
C GLN A 54 -33.35 -6.65 16.85
N LEU A 55 -34.42 -7.44 16.74
CA LEU A 55 -35.58 -7.36 17.66
C LEU A 55 -35.36 -8.11 18.98
N ASP A 56 -34.74 -9.28 18.91
CA ASP A 56 -34.37 -10.14 20.02
C ASP A 56 -33.14 -10.98 19.70
N PRO A 57 -31.96 -10.57 20.14
CA PRO A 57 -30.71 -11.29 19.87
C PRO A 57 -30.65 -12.72 20.43
N THR A 58 -31.53 -13.04 21.36
CA THR A 58 -31.57 -14.33 22.09
C THR A 58 -32.70 -15.25 21.61
N TYR A 59 -33.45 -14.83 20.57
CA TYR A 59 -34.60 -15.59 20.11
C TYR A 59 -34.20 -16.93 19.50
N LYS A 60 -34.46 -18.00 20.25
CA LYS A 60 -34.13 -19.39 19.85
C LYS A 60 -32.70 -19.52 19.29
N ASP A 61 -32.54 -20.23 18.20
CA ASP A 61 -31.32 -20.44 17.42
C ASP A 61 -31.22 -19.55 16.17
N ALA A 62 -32.02 -18.47 16.13
CA ALA A 62 -32.06 -17.56 14.96
C ALA A 62 -30.68 -17.00 14.60
N GLY A 63 -29.80 -16.78 15.59
CA GLY A 63 -28.43 -16.35 15.37
C GLY A 63 -27.60 -17.40 14.60
N ASP A 64 -27.68 -18.67 14.99
CA ASP A 64 -27.00 -19.77 14.32
C ASP A 64 -27.59 -20.07 12.93
N LEU A 65 -28.91 -19.98 12.78
CA LEU A 65 -29.57 -20.13 11.48
C LEU A 65 -29.21 -18.99 10.51
N GLY A 66 -29.09 -17.76 11.04
CA GLY A 66 -28.58 -16.62 10.27
C GLY A 66 -27.12 -16.82 9.83
N ASP A 67 -26.29 -17.36 10.69
CA ASP A 67 -24.93 -17.74 10.30
C ASP A 67 -24.91 -18.83 9.23
N ILE A 68 -25.78 -19.84 9.32
CA ILE A 68 -25.93 -20.86 8.27
C ILE A 68 -26.37 -20.23 6.95
N ALA A 69 -27.33 -19.31 6.98
CA ALA A 69 -27.82 -18.62 5.78
C ALA A 69 -26.71 -17.83 5.07
N TYR A 70 -25.82 -17.22 5.83
CA TYR A 70 -24.68 -16.48 5.30
C TYR A 70 -23.53 -17.40 4.85
N LEU A 71 -23.20 -18.43 5.63
CA LEU A 71 -21.98 -19.24 5.44
C LEU A 71 -22.15 -20.33 4.41
N GLU A 72 -23.33 -20.92 4.28
CA GLU A 72 -23.56 -22.05 3.37
C GLU A 72 -23.34 -21.70 1.89
N PRO A 73 -23.84 -20.56 1.37
CA PRO A 73 -23.56 -20.16 -0.01
C PRO A 73 -22.07 -19.96 -0.28
N LEU A 74 -21.33 -19.32 0.63
CA LEU A 74 -19.89 -19.12 0.52
C LEU A 74 -19.13 -20.46 0.54
N TYR A 75 -19.52 -21.36 1.45
CA TYR A 75 -18.92 -22.69 1.52
C TYR A 75 -19.15 -23.48 0.23
N GLN A 76 -20.35 -23.48 -0.33
CA GLN A 76 -20.68 -24.18 -1.59
C GLN A 76 -19.98 -23.52 -2.79
N SER A 77 -19.87 -22.19 -2.82
CA SER A 77 -19.11 -21.45 -3.83
C SER A 77 -17.65 -21.86 -3.80
N GLY A 78 -17.02 -21.86 -2.62
CA GLY A 78 -15.64 -22.28 -2.44
C GLY A 78 -15.40 -23.74 -2.87
N MET A 79 -16.32 -24.65 -2.54
CA MET A 79 -16.27 -26.05 -2.99
C MET A 79 -16.33 -26.16 -4.52
N THR A 80 -17.19 -25.37 -5.14
CA THR A 80 -17.34 -25.35 -6.61
C THR A 80 -16.07 -24.80 -7.27
N ALA A 81 -15.56 -23.67 -6.78
CA ALA A 81 -14.32 -23.08 -7.26
C ALA A 81 -13.13 -24.06 -7.13
N MET A 82 -13.04 -24.75 -5.98
CA MET A 82 -11.99 -25.74 -5.73
C MET A 82 -12.09 -26.94 -6.68
N ALA A 83 -13.30 -27.37 -7.07
CA ALA A 83 -13.51 -28.44 -8.04
C ALA A 83 -13.11 -28.04 -9.47
N LEU A 84 -13.04 -26.73 -9.76
CA LEU A 84 -12.57 -26.16 -11.02
C LEU A 84 -11.09 -25.77 -10.99
N ASP A 85 -10.35 -26.14 -9.93
CA ASP A 85 -8.96 -25.73 -9.66
C ASP A 85 -8.78 -24.22 -9.52
N HIS A 86 -9.86 -23.47 -9.24
CA HIS A 86 -9.85 -22.05 -8.93
C HIS A 86 -9.52 -21.83 -7.44
N TYR A 87 -8.28 -22.12 -7.08
CA TYR A 87 -7.85 -22.18 -5.67
C TYR A 87 -7.87 -20.81 -4.97
N ARG A 88 -7.66 -19.71 -5.70
CA ARG A 88 -7.69 -18.36 -5.16
C ARG A 88 -9.11 -17.92 -4.83
N GLU A 89 -10.05 -18.18 -5.70
CA GLU A 89 -11.48 -17.91 -5.47
C GLU A 89 -12.01 -18.74 -4.30
N ALA A 90 -11.71 -20.04 -4.31
CA ALA A 90 -12.07 -20.95 -3.22
C ALA A 90 -11.50 -20.50 -1.86
N TYR A 91 -10.22 -20.07 -1.85
CA TYR A 91 -9.57 -19.54 -0.65
C TYR A 91 -10.30 -18.33 -0.09
N GLN A 92 -10.66 -17.36 -0.94
CA GLN A 92 -11.37 -16.15 -0.52
C GLN A 92 -12.75 -16.46 0.07
N ASP A 93 -13.47 -17.41 -0.50
CA ASP A 93 -14.76 -17.82 0.02
C ASP A 93 -14.63 -18.54 1.37
N PHE A 94 -13.71 -19.49 1.48
CA PHE A 94 -13.43 -20.16 2.76
C PHE A 94 -12.84 -19.19 3.80
N GLU A 95 -12.11 -18.16 3.40
CA GLU A 95 -11.61 -17.14 4.31
C GLU A 95 -12.75 -16.37 4.98
N LYS A 96 -13.73 -15.91 4.21
CA LYS A 96 -14.95 -15.25 4.73
C LYS A 96 -15.72 -16.18 5.68
N VAL A 97 -15.79 -17.48 5.35
CA VAL A 97 -16.43 -18.49 6.20
C VAL A 97 -15.69 -18.59 7.54
N VAL A 98 -14.37 -18.74 7.51
CA VAL A 98 -13.51 -18.90 8.71
C VAL A 98 -13.48 -17.64 9.56
N GLU A 99 -13.46 -16.46 8.96
CA GLU A 99 -13.54 -15.17 9.67
C GLU A 99 -14.84 -15.02 10.44
N ARG A 100 -15.95 -15.47 9.88
CA ARG A 100 -17.26 -15.41 10.54
C ARG A 100 -17.43 -16.50 11.60
N LYS A 101 -17.05 -17.76 11.29
CA LYS A 101 -17.19 -18.92 12.18
C LYS A 101 -16.09 -19.94 11.92
N LEU A 102 -15.01 -19.87 12.72
CA LEU A 102 -13.81 -20.72 12.54
C LEU A 102 -14.13 -22.23 12.48
N SER A 103 -15.15 -22.67 13.23
CA SER A 103 -15.58 -24.08 13.34
C SER A 103 -16.65 -24.48 12.33
N TYR A 104 -16.88 -23.67 11.26
CA TYR A 104 -17.89 -24.03 10.28
C TYR A 104 -17.39 -25.14 9.36
N LYS A 105 -17.95 -26.33 9.52
CA LYS A 105 -17.56 -27.52 8.77
C LYS A 105 -16.03 -27.70 8.75
N ASP A 106 -15.48 -28.02 7.60
CA ASP A 106 -14.05 -28.16 7.34
C ASP A 106 -13.42 -26.96 6.59
N ALA A 107 -14.10 -25.81 6.57
CA ALA A 107 -13.68 -24.63 5.81
C ALA A 107 -12.24 -24.19 6.11
N ALA A 108 -11.79 -24.28 7.37
CA ALA A 108 -10.41 -23.97 7.74
C ALA A 108 -9.38 -24.94 7.15
N ALA A 109 -9.73 -26.21 7.01
CA ALA A 109 -8.87 -27.21 6.37
C ALA A 109 -8.85 -27.00 4.85
N LEU A 110 -10.01 -26.75 4.24
CA LEU A 110 -10.14 -26.46 2.81
C LEU A 110 -9.40 -25.17 2.42
N LYS A 111 -9.50 -24.11 3.23
CA LYS A 111 -8.71 -22.87 3.03
C LYS A 111 -7.21 -23.16 2.94
N ARG A 112 -6.65 -23.97 3.86
CA ARG A 112 -5.24 -24.39 3.81
C ARG A 112 -4.92 -25.21 2.57
N GLN A 113 -5.78 -26.15 2.21
CA GLN A 113 -5.61 -26.98 1.02
C GLN A 113 -5.60 -26.15 -0.26
N CYS A 114 -6.41 -25.09 -0.35
CA CYS A 114 -6.38 -24.13 -1.46
C CYS A 114 -5.02 -23.45 -1.57
N LEU A 115 -4.44 -22.98 -0.44
CA LEU A 115 -3.10 -22.40 -0.44
C LEU A 115 -2.02 -23.40 -0.90
N GLU A 116 -2.08 -24.63 -0.42
CA GLU A 116 -1.09 -25.66 -0.78
C GLU A 116 -1.14 -26.00 -2.27
N LYS A 117 -2.34 -26.19 -2.81
CA LYS A 117 -2.53 -26.55 -4.22
C LYS A 117 -2.31 -25.38 -5.17
N GLY A 118 -2.77 -24.18 -4.78
CA GLY A 118 -2.65 -22.96 -5.58
C GLY A 118 -1.28 -22.28 -5.49
N ARG A 119 -0.39 -22.71 -4.58
CA ARG A 119 0.94 -22.09 -4.40
C ARG A 119 1.69 -21.96 -5.71
N PHE A 120 2.17 -20.76 -5.99
CA PHE A 120 2.96 -20.40 -7.15
C PHE A 120 4.35 -19.96 -6.71
N THR A 121 5.35 -20.79 -6.94
CA THR A 121 6.72 -20.50 -6.55
C THR A 121 7.45 -19.82 -7.70
N VAL A 122 8.01 -18.62 -7.43
CA VAL A 122 8.86 -17.86 -8.34
C VAL A 122 10.29 -17.92 -7.83
N ALA A 123 11.22 -18.34 -8.66
CA ALA A 123 12.64 -18.31 -8.35
C ALA A 123 13.28 -17.03 -8.90
N ILE A 124 14.02 -16.31 -8.05
CA ILE A 124 14.86 -15.20 -8.49
C ILE A 124 16.20 -15.77 -8.89
N VAL A 125 16.58 -15.52 -10.16
CA VAL A 125 17.90 -15.87 -10.70
C VAL A 125 18.75 -14.61 -10.72
N ASP A 126 20.09 -14.75 -10.65
CA ASP A 126 21.01 -13.62 -10.66
C ASP A 126 20.70 -12.64 -11.78
N PHE A 127 20.49 -11.41 -11.41
CA PHE A 127 20.34 -10.34 -12.38
C PHE A 127 21.69 -9.96 -13.00
N LYS A 128 21.65 -9.49 -14.21
CA LYS A 128 22.83 -9.04 -14.94
C LYS A 128 22.99 -7.52 -14.82
N ASN A 129 24.22 -7.06 -14.87
CA ASN A 129 24.54 -5.65 -14.90
C ASN A 129 25.33 -5.33 -16.19
N ALA A 130 24.68 -4.64 -17.13
CA ALA A 130 25.28 -4.16 -18.36
C ALA A 130 25.80 -2.70 -18.24
N SER A 131 25.57 -2.05 -17.07
CA SER A 131 26.06 -0.70 -16.82
C SER A 131 27.54 -0.72 -16.40
N GLN A 132 28.14 0.47 -16.32
CA GLN A 132 29.53 0.61 -15.86
C GLN A 132 29.66 0.67 -14.31
N THR A 133 28.55 0.88 -13.59
CA THR A 133 28.54 0.97 -12.12
C THR A 133 28.42 -0.42 -11.54
N GLN A 134 29.39 -0.83 -10.73
CA GLN A 134 29.42 -2.17 -10.12
C GLN A 134 28.38 -2.34 -8.99
N GLY A 135 27.98 -3.60 -8.77
CA GLY A 135 27.14 -4.00 -7.64
C GLY A 135 25.66 -3.66 -7.78
N LEU A 136 25.20 -3.18 -8.94
CA LEU A 136 23.79 -2.86 -9.16
C LEU A 136 22.93 -4.12 -9.34
N ASP A 137 23.50 -5.20 -9.85
CA ASP A 137 22.92 -6.55 -9.92
C ASP A 137 22.53 -7.06 -8.55
N ALA A 138 23.45 -7.09 -7.60
CA ALA A 138 23.18 -7.49 -6.22
C ALA A 138 22.18 -6.53 -5.57
N LYS A 139 22.30 -5.23 -5.83
CA LYS A 139 21.39 -4.21 -5.28
C LYS A 139 19.95 -4.44 -5.74
N ILE A 140 19.71 -4.55 -7.04
CA ILE A 140 18.35 -4.76 -7.58
C ILE A 140 17.78 -6.11 -7.12
N SER A 141 18.62 -7.17 -7.02
CA SER A 141 18.19 -8.48 -6.50
C SER A 141 17.65 -8.37 -5.08
N ALA A 142 18.35 -7.66 -4.19
CA ALA A 142 17.90 -7.47 -2.81
C ALA A 142 16.57 -6.70 -2.72
N TYR A 143 16.43 -5.61 -3.48
CA TYR A 143 15.17 -4.86 -3.53
C TYR A 143 14.03 -5.68 -4.13
N MET A 144 14.31 -6.47 -5.16
CA MET A 144 13.33 -7.35 -5.82
C MET A 144 12.81 -8.42 -4.87
N LEU A 145 13.70 -9.10 -4.17
CA LEU A 145 13.34 -10.09 -3.16
C LEU A 145 12.42 -9.47 -2.11
N ASN A 146 12.80 -8.31 -1.60
CA ASN A 146 12.00 -7.60 -0.60
C ASN A 146 10.62 -7.19 -1.16
N ALA A 147 10.55 -6.67 -2.37
CA ALA A 147 9.29 -6.24 -3.00
C ALA A 147 8.34 -7.42 -3.24
N LEU A 148 8.85 -8.56 -3.72
CA LEU A 148 8.05 -9.76 -3.95
C LEU A 148 7.53 -10.37 -2.65
N ILE A 149 8.37 -10.48 -1.61
CA ILE A 149 7.94 -10.97 -0.29
C ILE A 149 6.92 -10.02 0.34
N SER A 150 7.12 -8.71 0.20
CA SER A 150 6.23 -7.68 0.75
C SER A 150 4.92 -7.52 -0.03
N SER A 151 4.73 -8.20 -1.17
CA SER A 151 3.49 -8.14 -1.95
C SER A 151 2.26 -8.61 -1.18
N GLY A 152 2.46 -9.43 -0.15
CA GLY A 152 1.38 -9.95 0.71
C GLY A 152 0.45 -10.96 0.02
N ASP A 153 0.75 -11.40 -1.20
CA ASP A 153 -0.04 -12.43 -1.88
C ASP A 153 0.23 -13.80 -1.24
N PRO A 154 -0.75 -14.44 -0.59
CA PRO A 154 -0.54 -15.70 0.10
C PRO A 154 -0.20 -16.87 -0.85
N PHE A 155 -0.51 -16.73 -2.14
CA PHE A 155 -0.21 -17.75 -3.14
C PHE A 155 1.19 -17.61 -3.74
N LEU A 156 1.80 -16.42 -3.66
CA LEU A 156 3.15 -16.18 -4.16
C LEU A 156 4.19 -16.69 -3.15
N ASN A 157 4.98 -17.65 -3.55
CA ASN A 157 6.15 -18.12 -2.82
C ASN A 157 7.41 -17.71 -3.58
N VAL A 158 8.40 -17.12 -2.90
CA VAL A 158 9.62 -16.60 -3.52
C VAL A 158 10.81 -17.38 -3.00
N VAL A 159 11.67 -17.83 -3.90
CA VAL A 159 12.93 -18.51 -3.58
C VAL A 159 14.06 -17.77 -4.29
N ASP A 160 15.09 -17.41 -3.55
CA ASP A 160 16.30 -16.82 -4.10
C ASP A 160 17.39 -17.86 -4.42
N ARG A 161 18.38 -17.46 -5.18
CA ARG A 161 19.46 -18.35 -5.62
C ARG A 161 20.31 -18.86 -4.45
N ASP A 162 20.58 -18.04 -3.45
CA ASP A 162 21.46 -18.43 -2.34
C ASP A 162 20.82 -19.57 -1.53
N ASN A 163 19.48 -19.48 -1.31
CA ASN A 163 18.72 -20.56 -0.73
C ASN A 163 18.66 -21.80 -1.65
N MET A 164 18.55 -21.61 -2.96
CA MET A 164 18.58 -22.74 -3.91
C MET A 164 19.93 -23.48 -3.88
N GLN A 165 21.05 -22.76 -3.88
CA GLN A 165 22.38 -23.38 -3.79
C GLN A 165 22.57 -24.14 -2.48
N THR A 166 22.12 -23.60 -1.36
CA THR A 166 22.15 -24.30 -0.07
C THR A 166 21.34 -25.59 -0.12
N ILE A 167 20.13 -25.56 -0.63
CA ILE A 167 19.26 -26.75 -0.79
C ILE A 167 19.92 -27.79 -1.72
N LEU A 168 20.48 -27.35 -2.84
CA LEU A 168 21.18 -28.23 -3.77
C LEU A 168 22.45 -28.85 -3.18
N THR A 169 23.17 -28.08 -2.38
CA THR A 169 24.37 -28.58 -1.66
C THR A 169 23.99 -29.60 -0.61
N GLU A 170 22.96 -29.36 0.15
CA GLU A 170 22.42 -30.29 1.14
C GLU A 170 21.89 -31.58 0.51
N GLN A 171 21.35 -31.51 -0.71
CA GLN A 171 20.89 -32.66 -1.48
C GLN A 171 22.00 -33.39 -2.25
N GLN A 172 23.26 -32.99 -2.05
CA GLN A 172 24.46 -33.56 -2.73
C GLN A 172 24.40 -33.45 -4.28
N LEU A 173 23.68 -32.46 -4.81
CA LEU A 173 23.63 -32.18 -6.24
C LEU A 173 24.77 -31.24 -6.61
N GLN A 174 25.89 -31.80 -7.06
CA GLN A 174 27.01 -31.04 -7.60
C GLN A 174 26.63 -30.47 -8.98
N MET A 175 26.11 -29.26 -9.04
CA MET A 175 26.03 -28.48 -10.27
C MET A 175 27.17 -27.44 -10.28
N THR A 176 28.14 -27.67 -11.16
CA THR A 176 29.26 -26.76 -11.35
C THR A 176 28.90 -25.61 -12.28
N GLY A 177 29.08 -24.37 -11.85
CA GLY A 177 29.53 -23.34 -12.76
C GLY A 177 28.50 -22.34 -13.22
N VAL A 178 28.37 -22.07 -14.46
CA VAL A 178 27.64 -20.94 -15.05
C VAL A 178 26.19 -21.31 -15.29
N ILE A 179 25.25 -20.63 -14.64
CA ILE A 179 23.82 -20.81 -14.92
C ILE A 179 23.48 -20.01 -16.18
N ASP A 180 23.23 -20.72 -17.27
CA ASP A 180 22.53 -20.19 -18.42
C ASP A 180 21.01 -20.38 -18.27
N GLU A 181 20.23 -19.94 -19.26
CA GLU A 181 18.77 -20.01 -19.21
C GLU A 181 18.25 -21.47 -19.06
N SER A 182 18.95 -22.45 -19.64
CA SER A 182 18.61 -23.87 -19.56
C SER A 182 18.92 -24.48 -18.17
N THR A 183 20.02 -24.04 -17.57
CA THR A 183 20.42 -24.45 -16.22
C THR A 183 19.48 -23.84 -15.16
N ALA A 184 19.02 -22.60 -15.37
CA ALA A 184 18.07 -21.93 -14.50
C ALA A 184 16.72 -22.68 -14.47
N VAL A 185 16.26 -23.20 -15.63
CA VAL A 185 15.03 -24.05 -15.71
C VAL A 185 15.21 -25.32 -14.91
N ALA A 186 16.32 -26.03 -15.05
CA ALA A 186 16.58 -27.27 -14.33
C ALA A 186 16.65 -27.07 -12.79
N VAL A 187 17.25 -25.96 -12.36
CA VAL A 187 17.28 -25.58 -10.93
C VAL A 187 15.88 -25.23 -10.41
N GLY A 188 15.10 -24.52 -11.21
CA GLY A 188 13.71 -24.18 -10.86
C GLY A 188 12.83 -25.43 -10.68
N GLU A 189 12.97 -26.45 -11.53
CA GLU A 189 12.26 -27.71 -11.40
C GLU A 189 12.62 -28.46 -10.10
N LEU A 190 13.90 -28.45 -9.71
CA LEU A 190 14.37 -29.07 -8.47
C LEU A 190 13.79 -28.45 -7.20
N VAL A 191 13.54 -27.15 -7.20
CA VAL A 191 12.99 -26.40 -6.06
C VAL A 191 11.45 -26.33 -6.12
N GLY A 192 10.83 -26.88 -7.16
CA GLY A 192 9.38 -26.81 -7.39
C GLY A 192 8.92 -25.40 -7.82
N ALA A 193 9.82 -24.60 -8.37
CA ALA A 193 9.47 -23.31 -8.93
C ALA A 193 8.61 -23.50 -10.20
N LYS A 194 7.56 -22.69 -10.33
CA LYS A 194 6.69 -22.66 -11.51
C LYS A 194 7.15 -21.60 -12.52
N ALA A 195 7.82 -20.57 -12.06
CA ALA A 195 8.38 -19.55 -12.92
C ALA A 195 9.74 -19.03 -12.40
N ILE A 196 10.52 -18.50 -13.30
CA ILE A 196 11.78 -17.79 -12.98
C ILE A 196 11.65 -16.31 -13.35
N ILE A 197 12.24 -15.45 -12.53
CA ILE A 197 12.43 -14.05 -12.85
C ILE A 197 13.90 -13.81 -13.14
N THR A 198 14.18 -13.28 -14.33
CA THR A 198 15.50 -12.82 -14.77
C THR A 198 15.46 -11.33 -15.04
N GLY A 199 16.59 -10.62 -14.96
CA GLY A 199 16.63 -9.20 -15.26
C GLY A 199 18.03 -8.70 -15.58
N THR A 200 18.08 -7.50 -16.15
CA THR A 200 19.32 -6.83 -16.52
C THR A 200 19.20 -5.33 -16.25
N VAL A 201 20.15 -4.77 -15.50
CA VAL A 201 20.34 -3.32 -15.44
C VAL A 201 21.00 -2.91 -16.75
N LEU A 202 20.25 -2.29 -17.66
CA LEU A 202 20.72 -1.91 -18.99
C LEU A 202 21.58 -0.66 -18.94
N SER A 203 21.20 0.32 -18.15
CA SER A 203 21.95 1.55 -17.94
C SER A 203 21.70 2.13 -16.56
N TYR A 204 22.68 2.89 -16.09
CA TYR A 204 22.60 3.64 -14.85
C TYR A 204 23.44 4.90 -14.96
N SER A 205 22.93 6.02 -14.53
CA SER A 205 23.68 7.28 -14.57
C SER A 205 23.32 8.18 -13.38
N GLU A 206 24.33 8.83 -12.85
CA GLU A 206 24.25 9.87 -11.82
C GLU A 206 24.73 11.17 -12.42
N LYS A 207 23.94 12.24 -12.28
CA LYS A 207 24.31 13.58 -12.75
C LYS A 207 24.05 14.59 -11.65
N ARG A 208 25.11 15.32 -11.28
CA ARG A 208 25.02 16.41 -10.32
C ARG A 208 25.30 17.72 -11.02
N GLY A 209 24.41 18.68 -10.84
CA GLY A 209 24.60 20.05 -11.29
C GLY A 209 25.67 20.78 -10.47
N SER A 210 26.06 21.92 -10.91
CA SER A 210 26.90 22.81 -10.14
C SER A 210 26.04 23.78 -9.33
N LEU A 211 26.49 24.10 -8.11
CA LEU A 211 25.83 25.11 -7.28
C LEU A 211 25.84 26.46 -8.03
N ARG A 212 24.66 26.99 -8.26
CA ARG A 212 24.47 28.32 -8.88
C ARG A 212 23.98 29.29 -7.80
N SER A 213 24.35 30.54 -7.94
CA SER A 213 23.87 31.58 -7.04
C SER A 213 23.39 32.79 -7.83
N LYS A 214 22.39 33.47 -7.28
CA LYS A 214 21.85 34.70 -7.83
C LYS A 214 21.58 35.70 -6.71
N GLN A 215 22.10 36.93 -6.86
CA GLN A 215 21.77 38.00 -5.96
C GLN A 215 20.36 38.49 -6.24
N ARG A 216 19.59 38.68 -5.20
CA ARG A 216 18.21 39.19 -5.21
C ARG A 216 18.07 40.42 -4.38
N GLU A 217 17.22 41.31 -4.84
CA GLU A 217 16.84 42.49 -4.07
C GLU A 217 15.77 42.16 -3.04
N GLY A 218 15.83 42.82 -1.91
CA GLY A 218 14.89 42.74 -0.83
C GLY A 218 14.90 44.00 0.00
N TYR A 219 14.15 44.01 1.08
CA TYR A 219 14.09 45.14 2.03
C TYR A 219 14.18 44.61 3.45
N THR A 220 14.97 45.29 4.29
CA THR A 220 15.04 44.96 5.73
C THR A 220 14.19 45.94 6.51
N SER A 221 13.25 45.41 7.29
CA SER A 221 12.48 46.24 8.24
C SER A 221 13.30 46.56 9.47
N TYR A 222 13.14 47.80 9.97
CA TYR A 222 13.72 48.28 11.25
C TYR A 222 12.75 49.22 11.93
N GLN A 223 12.90 49.39 13.23
CA GLN A 223 12.09 50.34 14.00
C GLN A 223 12.81 51.70 14.05
N ASP A 224 12.09 52.76 13.73
CA ASP A 224 12.60 54.12 13.86
C ASP A 224 11.69 54.97 14.73
N ARG A 225 12.27 55.93 15.43
CA ARG A 225 11.58 56.83 16.34
C ARG A 225 11.14 58.07 15.61
N VAL A 226 9.87 58.21 15.32
CA VAL A 226 9.29 59.30 14.54
C VAL A 226 8.53 60.28 15.45
N LEU A 227 8.72 61.56 15.26
CA LEU A 227 8.00 62.62 15.99
C LEU A 227 6.62 62.83 15.35
N ASN A 228 5.56 62.66 16.11
CA ASN A 228 4.22 63.07 15.70
C ASN A 228 4.10 64.58 15.84
N LYS A 229 4.00 65.24 14.72
CA LYS A 229 3.96 66.77 14.69
C LYS A 229 2.66 67.28 15.27
N THR A 230 1.62 66.50 15.47
CA THR A 230 0.33 66.98 15.98
C THR A 230 0.27 66.99 17.50
N ASP A 231 0.93 66.07 18.19
CA ASP A 231 0.89 65.97 19.65
C ASP A 231 2.27 66.09 20.33
N GLY A 232 3.34 66.26 19.52
CA GLY A 232 4.70 66.42 20.01
C GLY A 232 5.32 65.15 20.63
N LYS A 233 4.68 63.96 20.49
CA LYS A 233 5.16 62.73 21.06
C LYS A 233 5.90 61.85 20.01
N TYR A 234 6.84 61.07 20.49
CA TYR A 234 7.53 60.10 19.66
C TYR A 234 6.80 58.75 19.68
N TYR A 235 6.70 58.12 18.51
CA TYR A 235 6.22 56.75 18.38
C TYR A 235 7.20 55.91 17.54
N MET A 236 7.21 54.61 17.73
CA MET A 236 8.01 53.68 16.94
C MET A 236 7.26 53.35 15.65
N GLN A 237 7.94 53.56 14.52
CA GLN A 237 7.41 53.26 13.20
C GLN A 237 8.30 52.24 12.50
N THR A 238 7.68 51.21 11.87
CA THR A 238 8.42 50.26 11.03
C THR A 238 8.81 50.94 9.73
N MET A 239 10.09 51.02 9.46
CA MET A 239 10.69 51.54 8.24
C MET A 239 11.38 50.39 7.48
N TYR A 240 11.64 50.64 6.20
CA TYR A 240 12.24 49.63 5.32
C TYR A 240 13.43 50.26 4.59
N ARG A 241 14.54 49.55 4.52
CA ARG A 241 15.72 49.93 3.73
C ARG A 241 16.03 48.86 2.70
N PRO A 242 16.49 49.21 1.48
CA PRO A 242 16.96 48.27 0.48
C PRO A 242 18.07 47.39 1.03
N SER A 243 17.99 46.13 0.72
CA SER A 243 18.93 45.09 1.12
C SER A 243 19.04 44.06 0.00
N THR A 244 20.08 43.25 0.00
CA THR A 244 20.25 42.17 -0.97
C THR A 244 20.51 40.86 -0.23
N TYR A 245 20.03 39.78 -0.80
CA TYR A 245 20.31 38.41 -0.35
C TYR A 245 20.74 37.54 -1.52
N THR A 246 21.39 36.43 -1.23
CA THR A 246 21.83 35.49 -2.25
C THR A 246 20.97 34.25 -2.22
N GLU A 247 20.35 33.92 -3.36
CA GLU A 247 19.64 32.71 -3.61
C GLU A 247 20.60 31.68 -4.21
N TYR A 248 20.60 30.46 -3.71
CA TYR A 248 21.39 29.32 -4.18
C TYR A 248 20.48 28.26 -4.72
N TYR A 249 20.87 27.65 -5.81
CA TYR A 249 20.18 26.54 -6.45
C TYR A 249 21.19 25.46 -6.84
N ASN A 250 20.87 24.21 -6.56
CA ASN A 250 21.57 23.05 -7.11
C ASN A 250 20.57 21.91 -7.33
N GLY A 251 20.87 21.01 -8.23
CA GLY A 251 20.07 19.84 -8.50
C GLY A 251 20.90 18.66 -8.96
N GLU A 252 20.38 17.48 -8.74
CA GLU A 252 20.96 16.24 -9.22
C GLU A 252 19.87 15.29 -9.68
N ASN A 253 20.22 14.37 -10.53
CA ASN A 253 19.35 13.29 -10.94
C ASN A 253 20.08 11.97 -11.06
N ILE A 254 19.30 10.91 -10.91
CA ILE A 254 19.74 9.53 -11.07
C ILE A 254 18.75 8.82 -11.98
N THR A 255 19.26 8.08 -12.97
CA THR A 255 18.42 7.37 -13.92
C THR A 255 18.88 5.91 -14.02
N VAL A 256 17.92 4.99 -14.05
CA VAL A 256 18.14 3.57 -14.32
C VAL A 256 17.23 3.11 -15.45
N SER A 257 17.74 2.24 -16.31
CA SER A 257 16.95 1.39 -17.22
C SER A 257 17.16 -0.06 -16.82
N PHE A 258 16.06 -0.74 -16.47
CA PHE A 258 16.06 -2.12 -16.02
C PHE A 258 15.06 -2.95 -16.83
N GLN A 259 15.51 -4.07 -17.39
CA GLN A 259 14.66 -5.04 -18.04
C GLN A 259 14.46 -6.26 -17.14
N TYR A 260 13.24 -6.77 -17.08
CA TYR A 260 12.97 -8.08 -16.46
C TYR A 260 12.12 -8.96 -17.37
N LYS A 261 12.16 -10.27 -17.10
CA LYS A 261 11.29 -11.30 -17.69
C LYS A 261 10.87 -12.28 -16.61
N LEU A 262 9.58 -12.56 -16.53
CA LEU A 262 9.00 -13.66 -15.77
C LEU A 262 8.65 -14.78 -16.75
N THR A 263 9.30 -15.92 -16.64
CA THR A 263 9.16 -17.04 -17.58
C THR A 263 8.61 -18.26 -16.86
N ASN A 264 7.57 -18.88 -17.39
CA ASN A 264 7.03 -20.16 -16.92
C ASN A 264 8.03 -21.28 -17.24
N ILE A 265 8.49 -22.02 -16.24
CA ILE A 265 9.52 -23.05 -16.41
C ILE A 265 9.01 -24.22 -17.26
N LYS A 266 7.75 -24.59 -17.10
CA LYS A 266 7.17 -25.77 -17.78
C LYS A 266 6.90 -25.52 -19.26
N THR A 267 6.45 -24.31 -19.62
CA THR A 267 6.06 -23.99 -21.01
C THR A 267 7.10 -23.17 -21.76
N GLY A 268 8.03 -22.52 -21.05
CA GLY A 268 8.95 -21.53 -21.63
C GLY A 268 8.27 -20.20 -22.00
N GLU A 269 7.00 -20.03 -21.66
CA GLU A 269 6.21 -18.84 -21.96
C GLU A 269 6.63 -17.65 -21.09
N ILE A 270 6.75 -16.48 -21.72
CA ILE A 270 6.99 -15.24 -20.98
C ILE A 270 5.65 -14.75 -20.43
N MET A 271 5.48 -14.84 -19.12
CA MET A 271 4.28 -14.40 -18.41
C MET A 271 4.24 -12.87 -18.24
N ALA A 272 5.39 -12.23 -18.03
CA ALA A 272 5.52 -10.78 -17.93
C ALA A 272 6.92 -10.35 -18.35
N THR A 273 7.03 -9.20 -19.01
CA THR A 273 8.30 -8.56 -19.35
C THR A 273 8.10 -7.06 -19.56
N GLU A 274 9.05 -6.25 -19.13
CA GLU A 274 9.03 -4.81 -19.33
C GLU A 274 10.46 -4.25 -19.27
N ILE A 275 10.68 -3.11 -19.95
CA ILE A 275 11.84 -2.25 -19.72
C ILE A 275 11.35 -1.05 -18.94
N ILE A 276 11.82 -0.92 -17.71
CA ILE A 276 11.46 0.17 -16.80
C ILE A 276 12.56 1.22 -16.86
N GLU A 277 12.19 2.42 -17.29
CA GLU A 277 13.05 3.59 -17.16
C GLU A 277 12.55 4.46 -16.01
N ARG A 278 13.43 4.77 -15.07
CA ARG A 278 13.09 5.56 -13.89
C ARG A 278 14.16 6.63 -13.66
N THR A 279 13.71 7.85 -13.45
CA THR A 279 14.55 8.97 -13.02
C THR A 279 14.02 9.50 -11.70
N LEU A 280 14.92 9.74 -10.76
CA LEU A 280 14.64 10.52 -9.55
C LEU A 280 15.52 11.77 -9.59
N GLU A 281 14.94 12.86 -9.10
CA GLU A 281 15.60 14.16 -9.04
C GLU A 281 15.59 14.65 -7.58
N ASP A 282 16.66 15.33 -7.21
CA ASP A 282 16.75 16.06 -5.96
C ASP A 282 17.24 17.45 -6.22
N GLU A 283 16.55 18.43 -5.64
CA GLU A 283 16.85 19.85 -5.82
C GLU A 283 16.92 20.56 -4.47
N ILE A 284 17.80 21.54 -4.39
CA ILE A 284 17.88 22.46 -3.27
C ILE A 284 17.75 23.89 -3.76
N ILE A 285 16.96 24.65 -3.03
CA ILE A 285 16.86 26.11 -3.16
C ILE A 285 16.95 26.68 -1.75
N TYR A 286 17.94 27.53 -1.51
CA TYR A 286 18.07 28.18 -0.23
C TYR A 286 18.61 29.62 -0.36
N GLY A 287 18.33 30.45 0.63
CA GLY A 287 18.78 31.81 0.69
C GLY A 287 19.86 32.04 1.76
N ARG A 288 20.77 32.96 1.51
CA ARG A 288 21.67 33.51 2.54
C ARG A 288 21.54 35.00 2.60
N PHE A 289 21.39 35.53 3.80
CA PHE A 289 21.29 36.94 4.10
C PHE A 289 22.22 37.28 5.28
N ASP A 290 22.99 38.34 5.12
CA ASP A 290 23.89 38.81 6.19
C ASP A 290 23.15 39.79 7.09
N GLY A 291 22.24 39.27 7.89
CA GLY A 291 21.39 40.03 8.80
C GLY A 291 20.28 39.18 9.41
N ASP A 292 19.33 39.82 10.09
CA ASP A 292 18.14 39.15 10.60
C ASP A 292 17.19 38.77 9.43
N ALA A 293 17.14 37.51 9.08
CA ALA A 293 16.26 37.00 8.05
C ALA A 293 14.77 37.29 8.35
N ASN A 294 14.35 37.34 9.62
CA ASN A 294 12.96 37.67 9.97
C ASN A 294 12.57 39.09 9.59
N ALA A 295 13.54 40.02 9.57
CA ALA A 295 13.34 41.40 9.14
C ALA A 295 13.36 41.57 7.62
N LEU A 296 13.80 40.55 6.85
CA LEU A 296 13.93 40.60 5.38
C LEU A 296 12.54 40.42 4.71
N TRP A 297 12.26 41.30 3.74
CA TRP A 297 11.06 41.31 2.90
C TRP A 297 11.45 41.21 1.43
N PRO A 298 10.63 40.51 0.59
CA PRO A 298 10.88 40.49 -0.84
C PRO A 298 10.74 41.90 -1.45
N ALA A 299 11.43 42.18 -2.55
CA ALA A 299 11.24 43.38 -3.32
C ALA A 299 9.92 43.34 -4.10
N GLY A 300 9.25 44.50 -4.15
CA GLY A 300 8.07 44.77 -4.99
C GLY A 300 8.30 45.96 -5.91
N GLN A 301 7.27 46.40 -6.63
CA GLN A 301 7.37 47.64 -7.44
C GLN A 301 7.51 48.85 -6.55
N GLY A 302 8.72 49.45 -6.53
CA GLY A 302 8.99 50.67 -5.82
C GLY A 302 9.15 50.56 -4.30
N GLY A 303 9.25 49.36 -3.73
CA GLY A 303 9.42 49.18 -2.29
C GLY A 303 9.30 47.73 -1.85
N PRO A 304 9.15 47.45 -0.54
CA PRO A 304 8.97 46.10 -0.03
C PRO A 304 7.64 45.50 -0.50
N ASN A 305 7.64 44.25 -0.91
CA ASN A 305 6.42 43.51 -1.16
C ASN A 305 5.81 43.06 0.17
N MET A 306 4.67 43.66 0.54
CA MET A 306 3.98 43.42 1.80
C MET A 306 3.08 42.16 1.79
N ASN A 307 3.08 41.40 0.72
CA ASN A 307 2.32 40.17 0.63
C ASN A 307 2.87 39.13 1.61
N GLN A 308 2.02 38.64 2.51
CA GLN A 308 2.40 37.71 3.54
C GLN A 308 2.74 36.29 2.98
N SER A 309 2.17 35.89 1.83
CA SER A 309 2.53 34.63 1.19
C SER A 309 3.95 34.68 0.62
N ASP A 310 4.34 35.80 -0.01
CA ASP A 310 5.68 36.00 -0.56
C ASP A 310 6.74 36.12 0.55
N LYS A 311 6.37 36.76 1.65
CA LYS A 311 7.21 36.79 2.86
C LYS A 311 7.45 35.40 3.41
N ARG A 312 6.38 34.54 3.51
CA ARG A 312 6.52 33.17 3.98
C ARG A 312 7.37 32.31 3.02
N ALA A 313 7.21 32.48 1.71
CA ALA A 313 8.04 31.80 0.71
C ALA A 313 9.51 32.18 0.83
N LEU A 314 9.81 33.47 1.01
CA LEU A 314 11.17 33.98 1.28
C LEU A 314 11.74 33.34 2.55
N MET A 315 10.99 33.31 3.63
CA MET A 315 11.42 32.70 4.89
C MET A 315 11.65 31.23 4.79
N ALA A 316 10.77 30.48 4.05
CA ALA A 316 10.96 29.08 3.78
C ALA A 316 12.26 28.84 3.00
N MET A 317 12.55 29.67 2.00
CA MET A 317 13.81 29.61 1.24
C MET A 317 15.03 29.90 2.13
N MET A 318 14.95 30.91 3.02
CA MET A 318 16.04 31.20 3.96
C MET A 318 16.37 30.07 4.90
N ASN A 319 15.37 29.25 5.23
CA ASN A 319 15.49 28.02 6.05
C ASN A 319 15.57 26.74 5.21
N GLY A 320 15.75 26.87 3.91
CA GLY A 320 15.83 25.74 2.98
C GLY A 320 17.03 24.82 3.24
N ARG A 321 16.88 23.57 2.85
CA ARG A 321 17.97 22.59 2.88
C ARG A 321 19.12 23.07 1.99
N GLN A 322 20.36 22.96 2.47
CA GLN A 322 21.56 23.46 1.79
C GLN A 322 22.38 22.36 1.11
N GLU A 323 22.07 21.09 1.39
CA GLU A 323 22.78 19.94 0.84
C GLU A 323 21.80 19.04 0.08
N LEU A 324 22.27 18.56 -1.07
CA LEU A 324 21.56 17.53 -1.84
C LEU A 324 21.56 16.20 -1.09
N MET A 325 20.59 15.36 -1.38
CA MET A 325 20.54 14.00 -0.88
C MET A 325 21.77 13.23 -1.40
N PRO A 326 22.40 12.38 -0.59
CA PRO A 326 23.46 11.50 -1.11
C PRO A 326 22.95 10.62 -2.26
N PHE A 327 23.72 10.43 -3.33
CA PHE A 327 23.35 9.51 -4.41
C PHE A 327 23.04 8.09 -3.94
N SER A 328 23.69 7.62 -2.88
CA SER A 328 23.39 6.32 -2.27
C SER A 328 21.95 6.22 -1.78
N GLU A 329 21.42 7.28 -1.19
CA GLU A 329 20.04 7.32 -0.69
C GLU A 329 19.05 7.48 -1.85
N LEU A 330 19.34 8.37 -2.79
CA LEU A 330 18.52 8.55 -4.00
C LEU A 330 18.47 7.25 -4.82
N SER A 331 19.60 6.54 -4.94
CA SER A 331 19.70 5.24 -5.57
C SER A 331 18.86 4.18 -4.84
N ASN A 332 18.81 4.19 -3.50
CA ASN A 332 17.98 3.27 -2.73
C ASN A 332 16.51 3.47 -3.05
N GLN A 333 16.03 4.73 -3.08
CA GLN A 333 14.67 5.05 -3.44
C GLN A 333 14.34 4.67 -4.88
N LEU A 334 15.29 4.86 -5.81
CA LEU A 334 15.15 4.50 -7.21
C LEU A 334 14.93 2.97 -7.37
N PHE A 335 15.83 2.16 -6.81
CA PHE A 335 15.75 0.70 -6.92
C PHE A 335 14.55 0.13 -6.16
N ASP A 336 14.16 0.71 -5.03
CA ASP A 336 12.92 0.35 -4.34
C ASP A 336 11.69 0.59 -5.22
N SER A 337 11.64 1.73 -5.90
CA SER A 337 10.52 2.06 -6.79
C SER A 337 10.43 1.14 -8.02
N VAL A 338 11.58 0.78 -8.62
CA VAL A 338 11.64 -0.19 -9.72
C VAL A 338 11.20 -1.57 -9.26
N ALA A 339 11.71 -2.04 -8.13
CA ALA A 339 11.38 -3.35 -7.59
C ALA A 339 9.89 -3.47 -7.22
N LYS A 340 9.29 -2.43 -6.68
CA LYS A 340 7.84 -2.38 -6.40
C LYS A 340 7.00 -2.48 -7.68
N GLN A 341 7.40 -1.80 -8.74
CA GLN A 341 6.70 -1.90 -10.04
C GLN A 341 6.76 -3.33 -10.58
N VAL A 342 7.94 -3.95 -10.58
CA VAL A 342 8.09 -5.34 -11.00
C VAL A 342 7.31 -6.28 -10.08
N GLY A 343 7.39 -6.08 -8.76
CA GLY A 343 6.65 -6.89 -7.78
C GLY A 343 5.14 -6.88 -8.03
N THR A 344 4.58 -5.72 -8.38
CA THR A 344 3.16 -5.59 -8.76
C THR A 344 2.87 -6.37 -10.05
N ALA A 345 3.68 -6.19 -11.10
CA ALA A 345 3.48 -6.89 -12.36
C ALA A 345 3.60 -8.42 -12.23
N VAL A 346 4.55 -8.90 -11.42
CA VAL A 346 4.69 -10.34 -11.10
C VAL A 346 3.48 -10.84 -10.32
N GLY A 347 3.03 -10.08 -9.32
CA GLY A 347 1.84 -10.43 -8.55
C GLY A 347 0.59 -10.54 -9.42
N ASP A 348 0.39 -9.63 -10.36
CA ASP A 348 -0.74 -9.65 -11.28
C ASP A 348 -0.66 -10.83 -12.27
N ALA A 349 0.52 -11.11 -12.82
CA ALA A 349 0.73 -12.30 -13.66
C ALA A 349 0.45 -13.62 -12.89
N VAL A 350 0.84 -13.69 -11.61
CA VAL A 350 0.52 -14.84 -10.76
C VAL A 350 -0.98 -14.96 -10.48
N LYS A 351 -1.68 -13.84 -10.29
CA LYS A 351 -3.16 -13.85 -10.11
C LYS A 351 -3.89 -14.34 -11.35
N GLU A 352 -3.42 -14.00 -12.54
CA GLU A 352 -3.98 -14.51 -13.80
C GLU A 352 -3.77 -16.03 -13.94
N TYR A 353 -2.63 -16.52 -13.47
CA TYR A 353 -2.27 -17.93 -13.57
C TYR A 353 -2.94 -18.79 -12.49
N VAL A 354 -3.05 -18.30 -11.27
CA VAL A 354 -3.72 -18.96 -10.13
C VAL A 354 -5.07 -18.29 -9.91
N LYS A 355 -6.08 -18.84 -10.51
CA LYS A 355 -7.49 -18.41 -10.36
C LYS A 355 -8.09 -18.79 -9.01
#